data_0a58eb66ab3be9af6c1017f4ed31e68c
#
_entry.id   0a58eb66ab3be9af6c1017f4ed31e68c
#
_cell.length_a   1.000
_cell.length_b   1.000
_cell.length_c   1.000
_cell.angle_alpha   90.00
_cell.angle_beta   90.00
_cell.angle_gamma   90.00
#
_symmetry.space_group_name_H-M   'P 1'
#
loop_
_entity.id
_entity.type
_entity.pdbx_description
1 polymer ?
#
loop_
_entity_poly.entity_id
_entity_poly.type
_entity_poly.pdbx_seq_one_letter_code
_entity_poly.pdbx_strand_id
1 'polypeptide(L)'
;VTAAAPAILPAENVLEVSGLTIGFRQDGRLVQAVRGVDFTVARGETVALVGESGSGKSVTALATVALLPDSAQVTGSVRYNGTEMVGASDAALRKVRGNDISFIFQEPMTSLNPLHTIEKQLGESLRLHQGLTGDAARARIVELLDKVGIRDAASRLGAYPHQLSGGQRQRVMIAMALANEPDLLIADEPTTALDVTIQAQILDLLADLKRAEGLSLLFITHDLGIVRRIADRVCVMQGGEIVEQGPTAEIFSAPKHPYTQKLLSAEPKGRPDPVPEGAVEVVRTEHLRVWFPITAGLLRRTVGHVKAVNDATLSVRAGETLGVVGESGSGKTTLALAILRLIPSTGPIVFMGQDLQDRRGSDLRGIRRDLQIVFQDPFGSLSPRMTAEEIIAEGLGVHGLEPGRDRREMVAAIMTEVGLDPAAMGRYPHEFSGGQRQRIAIARAMILRPKLVVLDEPTSALDMTVQVQIVDLLRELQRKWGLAYLFISHDLRVVRALAHKVIVMKDGDVVEQGPADAVFGAPQSDYTQALLAAAFGAGAHGG
;
A
#
# COMPACT_ATOMS: atom_id res chain seq x y z
N VAL A 1 -25.25 -2.39 53.03
CA VAL A 1 -24.74 -1.15 52.46
C VAL A 1 -24.06 -1.55 51.15
N THR A 2 -24.82 -1.46 50.06
CA THR A 2 -24.35 -1.71 48.69
C THR A 2 -23.56 -0.48 48.28
N ALA A 3 -22.26 -0.63 48.07
CA ALA A 3 -21.41 0.41 47.48
C ALA A 3 -21.87 0.63 46.03
N ALA A 4 -22.34 1.84 45.73
CA ALA A 4 -22.62 2.28 44.38
C ALA A 4 -21.31 2.22 43.55
N ALA A 5 -21.37 1.62 42.37
CA ALA A 5 -20.28 1.67 41.40
C ALA A 5 -19.98 3.15 41.09
N PRO A 6 -18.71 3.56 40.96
CA PRO A 6 -18.37 4.92 40.62
C PRO A 6 -19.00 5.27 39.26
N ALA A 7 -19.74 6.38 39.22
CA ALA A 7 -20.27 6.94 37.99
C ALA A 7 -19.07 7.24 37.07
N ILE A 8 -19.00 6.56 35.94
CA ILE A 8 -18.04 6.88 34.88
C ILE A 8 -18.46 8.26 34.34
N LEU A 9 -17.71 9.31 34.71
CA LEU A 9 -17.85 10.62 34.09
C LEU A 9 -17.68 10.44 32.58
N PRO A 10 -18.49 11.10 31.74
CA PRO A 10 -18.28 11.04 30.30
C PRO A 10 -16.85 11.49 29.98
N ALA A 11 -16.13 10.68 29.25
CA ALA A 11 -14.76 11.01 28.83
C ALA A 11 -14.78 12.35 28.09
N GLU A 12 -13.89 13.28 28.52
CA GLU A 12 -13.77 14.60 27.92
C GLU A 12 -13.29 14.46 26.48
N ASN A 13 -14.03 15.04 25.52
CA ASN A 13 -13.64 14.98 24.12
C ASN A 13 -12.44 15.89 23.85
N VAL A 14 -11.40 15.33 23.24
CA VAL A 14 -10.24 16.09 22.77
C VAL A 14 -10.52 16.74 21.41
N LEU A 15 -11.31 16.07 20.55
CA LEU A 15 -11.75 16.58 19.25
C LEU A 15 -13.25 16.40 19.08
N GLU A 16 -13.94 17.46 18.64
CA GLU A 16 -15.35 17.44 18.29
C GLU A 16 -15.52 18.01 16.88
N VAL A 17 -16.15 17.26 16.01
CA VAL A 17 -16.47 17.65 14.63
C VAL A 17 -17.98 17.61 14.46
N SER A 18 -18.58 18.75 14.03
CA SER A 18 -20.02 18.89 13.90
C SER A 18 -20.40 19.56 12.58
N GLY A 19 -21.23 18.91 11.79
CA GLY A 19 -21.75 19.40 10.51
C GLY A 19 -20.65 19.78 9.51
N LEU A 20 -19.48 19.16 9.58
CA LEU A 20 -18.32 19.52 8.76
C LEU A 20 -18.61 19.25 7.29
N THR A 21 -18.57 20.31 6.48
CA THR A 21 -18.75 20.25 5.02
C THR A 21 -17.55 20.87 4.33
N ILE A 22 -17.02 20.17 3.31
CA ILE A 22 -15.83 20.60 2.58
C ILE A 22 -16.08 20.48 1.09
N GLY A 23 -15.89 21.59 0.37
CA GLY A 23 -16.01 21.64 -1.08
C GLY A 23 -14.79 22.28 -1.73
N PHE A 24 -14.47 21.85 -2.94
CA PHE A 24 -13.39 22.41 -3.77
C PHE A 24 -13.98 23.05 -5.02
N ARG A 25 -13.48 24.21 -5.40
CA ARG A 25 -13.82 24.84 -6.68
C ARG A 25 -13.03 24.19 -7.80
N GLN A 26 -13.73 23.53 -8.71
CA GLN A 26 -13.17 22.92 -9.91
C GLN A 26 -14.00 23.38 -11.13
N ASP A 27 -13.38 23.98 -12.12
CA ASP A 27 -14.01 24.46 -13.35
C ASP A 27 -15.27 25.35 -13.12
N GLY A 28 -15.19 26.21 -12.08
CA GLY A 28 -16.29 27.11 -11.71
C GLY A 28 -17.44 26.44 -10.94
N ARG A 29 -17.37 25.13 -10.68
CA ARG A 29 -18.35 24.38 -9.87
C ARG A 29 -17.77 24.03 -8.51
N LEU A 30 -18.63 23.98 -7.48
CA LEU A 30 -18.26 23.49 -6.16
C LEU A 30 -18.51 21.96 -6.12
N VAL A 31 -17.43 21.21 -6.00
CA VAL A 31 -17.48 19.75 -5.81
C VAL A 31 -17.36 19.47 -4.31
N GLN A 32 -18.38 18.91 -3.69
CA GLN A 32 -18.38 18.56 -2.27
C GLN A 32 -17.65 17.24 -2.05
N ALA A 33 -16.55 17.31 -1.27
CA ALA A 33 -15.77 16.15 -0.85
C ALA A 33 -16.24 15.60 0.50
N VAL A 34 -16.80 16.45 1.38
CA VAL A 34 -17.37 16.09 2.69
C VAL A 34 -18.72 16.78 2.88
N ARG A 35 -19.70 16.08 3.43
CA ARG A 35 -21.11 16.48 3.42
C ARG A 35 -21.75 16.32 4.81
N GLY A 36 -21.46 17.24 5.74
CA GLY A 36 -22.11 17.25 7.05
C GLY A 36 -21.68 16.10 7.95
N VAL A 37 -20.38 15.97 8.18
CA VAL A 37 -19.79 14.89 8.99
C VAL A 37 -19.78 15.28 10.45
N ASP A 38 -20.22 14.33 11.32
CA ASP A 38 -20.26 14.47 12.77
C ASP A 38 -19.53 13.30 13.44
N PHE A 39 -18.49 13.59 14.23
CA PHE A 39 -17.81 12.60 15.08
C PHE A 39 -17.03 13.28 16.19
N THR A 40 -16.65 12.50 17.19
CA THR A 40 -15.82 12.96 18.33
C THR A 40 -14.65 12.02 18.53
N VAL A 41 -13.59 12.49 19.19
CA VAL A 41 -12.51 11.66 19.73
C VAL A 41 -12.39 12.00 21.21
N ALA A 42 -12.61 11.00 22.07
CA ALA A 42 -12.43 11.18 23.50
C ALA A 42 -10.93 11.09 23.88
N ARG A 43 -10.56 11.62 25.04
CA ARG A 43 -9.19 11.56 25.54
C ARG A 43 -8.73 10.10 25.71
N GLY A 44 -7.60 9.74 25.11
CA GLY A 44 -7.06 8.38 25.12
C GLY A 44 -7.80 7.38 24.23
N GLU A 45 -8.81 7.83 23.46
CA GLU A 45 -9.55 6.97 22.53
C GLU A 45 -8.82 6.85 21.17
N THR A 46 -8.95 5.71 20.53
CA THR A 46 -8.64 5.53 19.11
C THR A 46 -9.92 5.47 18.28
N VAL A 47 -10.15 6.48 17.45
CA VAL A 47 -11.24 6.49 16.47
C VAL A 47 -10.67 6.22 15.08
N ALA A 48 -11.22 5.21 14.39
CA ALA A 48 -10.86 4.94 13.01
C ALA A 48 -11.85 5.55 12.02
N LEU A 49 -11.34 6.29 11.03
CA LEU A 49 -12.08 6.67 9.82
C LEU A 49 -11.78 5.67 8.72
N VAL A 50 -12.79 4.95 8.24
CA VAL A 50 -12.64 3.90 7.21
C VAL A 50 -13.54 4.16 6.01
N GLY A 51 -13.18 3.62 4.85
CA GLY A 51 -13.95 3.75 3.61
C GLY A 51 -13.06 3.66 2.37
N GLU A 52 -13.67 3.59 1.20
CA GLU A 52 -12.97 3.54 -0.09
C GLU A 52 -12.14 4.81 -0.35
N SER A 53 -11.18 4.72 -1.29
CA SER A 53 -10.42 5.88 -1.75
C SER A 53 -11.37 6.96 -2.29
N GLY A 54 -11.11 8.23 -1.96
CA GLY A 54 -11.99 9.34 -2.35
C GLY A 54 -13.27 9.51 -1.51
N SER A 55 -13.47 8.73 -0.43
CA SER A 55 -14.63 8.90 0.46
C SER A 55 -14.58 10.16 1.37
N GLY A 56 -13.47 10.91 1.35
CA GLY A 56 -13.33 12.16 2.12
C GLY A 56 -12.50 12.05 3.41
N LYS A 57 -11.95 10.89 3.77
CA LYS A 57 -11.23 10.65 5.04
C LYS A 57 -10.07 11.61 5.29
N SER A 58 -9.09 11.61 4.38
CA SER A 58 -7.90 12.48 4.49
C SER A 58 -8.24 13.96 4.46
N VAL A 59 -9.23 14.34 3.63
CA VAL A 59 -9.73 15.72 3.56
C VAL A 59 -10.39 16.13 4.88
N THR A 60 -11.18 15.24 5.50
CA THR A 60 -11.76 15.44 6.83
C THR A 60 -10.66 15.63 7.88
N ALA A 61 -9.65 14.76 7.89
CA ALA A 61 -8.52 14.86 8.83
C ALA A 61 -7.72 16.17 8.67
N LEU A 62 -7.39 16.56 7.45
CA LEU A 62 -6.69 17.82 7.18
C LEU A 62 -7.49 19.06 7.60
N ALA A 63 -8.83 18.99 7.47
CA ALA A 63 -9.71 20.07 7.90
C ALA A 63 -9.69 20.27 9.42
N THR A 64 -9.49 19.21 10.22
CA THR A 64 -9.45 19.31 11.70
C THR A 64 -8.32 20.20 12.20
N VAL A 65 -7.26 20.33 11.43
CA VAL A 65 -6.10 21.19 11.72
C VAL A 65 -5.96 22.35 10.71
N ALA A 66 -7.00 22.62 9.92
CA ALA A 66 -7.04 23.68 8.91
C ALA A 66 -5.85 23.64 7.92
N LEU A 67 -5.40 22.44 7.48
CA LEU A 67 -4.31 22.23 6.51
C LEU A 67 -4.80 22.06 5.06
N LEU A 68 -6.06 22.34 4.79
CA LEU A 68 -6.56 22.33 3.42
C LEU A 68 -6.07 23.55 2.65
N PRO A 69 -5.94 23.46 1.30
CA PRO A 69 -5.54 24.61 0.48
C PRO A 69 -6.63 25.69 0.47
N ASP A 70 -6.26 26.92 0.13
CA ASP A 70 -7.16 28.09 0.09
C ASP A 70 -8.34 27.92 -0.88
N SER A 71 -8.25 27.01 -1.83
CA SER A 71 -9.35 26.66 -2.75
C SER A 71 -10.48 25.88 -2.07
N ALA A 72 -10.24 25.34 -0.87
CA ALA A 72 -11.23 24.60 -0.10
C ALA A 72 -12.18 25.55 0.63
N GLN A 73 -13.48 25.26 0.53
CA GLN A 73 -14.53 25.90 1.34
C GLN A 73 -14.89 24.96 2.47
N VAL A 74 -14.61 25.38 3.70
CA VAL A 74 -14.89 24.60 4.91
C VAL A 74 -15.99 25.28 5.70
N THR A 75 -17.03 24.54 6.06
CA THR A 75 -18.13 25.01 6.93
C THR A 75 -18.44 23.94 7.98
N GLY A 76 -19.19 24.30 9.01
CA GLY A 76 -19.40 23.47 10.19
C GLY A 76 -18.48 23.91 11.35
N SER A 77 -18.26 23.04 12.31
CA SER A 77 -17.46 23.30 13.50
C SER A 77 -16.47 22.18 13.75
N VAL A 78 -15.24 22.53 14.05
CA VAL A 78 -14.19 21.63 14.54
C VAL A 78 -13.61 22.23 15.83
N ARG A 79 -13.81 21.55 16.95
CA ARG A 79 -13.30 22.01 18.24
C ARG A 79 -12.24 21.08 18.77
N TYR A 80 -11.10 21.67 19.13
CA TYR A 80 -10.04 21.01 19.86
C TYR A 80 -10.01 21.52 21.31
N ASN A 81 -10.18 20.64 22.28
CA ASN A 81 -10.33 21.01 23.69
C ASN A 81 -11.28 22.21 23.89
N GLY A 82 -12.43 22.20 23.20
CA GLY A 82 -13.44 23.26 23.22
C GLY A 82 -13.12 24.50 22.38
N THR A 83 -11.91 24.64 21.83
CA THR A 83 -11.51 25.79 20.99
C THR A 83 -11.86 25.54 19.53
N GLU A 84 -12.57 26.50 18.89
CA GLU A 84 -12.95 26.40 17.48
C GLU A 84 -11.72 26.55 16.57
N MET A 85 -11.56 25.62 15.63
CA MET A 85 -10.46 25.56 14.68
C MET A 85 -10.84 26.09 13.29
N VAL A 86 -12.12 25.97 12.90
CA VAL A 86 -12.61 26.51 11.62
C VAL A 86 -12.63 28.03 11.68
N GLY A 87 -11.90 28.69 10.79
CA GLY A 87 -11.77 30.14 10.78
C GLY A 87 -10.85 30.72 11.87
N ALA A 88 -10.14 29.88 12.64
CA ALA A 88 -9.17 30.33 13.62
C ALA A 88 -8.00 31.08 12.96
N SER A 89 -7.41 32.02 13.67
CA SER A 89 -6.25 32.77 13.17
C SER A 89 -5.02 31.88 13.01
N ASP A 90 -4.15 32.21 12.06
CA ASP A 90 -2.87 31.49 11.86
C ASP A 90 -2.03 31.42 13.14
N ALA A 91 -2.06 32.44 13.98
CA ALA A 91 -1.33 32.46 15.24
C ALA A 91 -1.88 31.41 16.24
N ALA A 92 -3.21 31.22 16.27
CA ALA A 92 -3.84 30.18 17.09
C ALA A 92 -3.55 28.79 16.54
N LEU A 93 -3.69 28.61 15.22
CA LEU A 93 -3.42 27.33 14.55
C LEU A 93 -1.97 26.87 14.71
N ARG A 94 -0.98 27.78 14.64
CA ARG A 94 0.44 27.45 14.83
C ARG A 94 0.77 26.97 16.25
N LYS A 95 0.02 27.36 17.26
CA LYS A 95 0.20 26.87 18.63
C LYS A 95 -0.22 25.42 18.78
N VAL A 96 -1.26 25.01 18.03
CA VAL A 96 -1.85 23.68 18.09
C VAL A 96 -1.12 22.71 17.15
N ARG A 97 -0.85 23.15 15.90
CA ARG A 97 -0.24 22.31 14.86
C ARG A 97 1.19 21.92 15.23
N GLY A 98 1.45 20.61 15.26
CA GLY A 98 2.78 20.04 15.56
C GLY A 98 3.18 20.13 17.04
N ASN A 99 2.34 20.73 17.90
CA ASN A 99 2.47 20.74 19.34
C ASN A 99 1.41 19.86 19.99
N ASP A 100 0.17 20.34 20.05
CA ASP A 100 -0.94 19.65 20.71
C ASP A 100 -1.60 18.59 19.80
N ILE A 101 -1.67 18.89 18.49
CA ILE A 101 -2.13 17.97 17.43
C ILE A 101 -0.99 17.76 16.46
N SER A 102 -0.56 16.50 16.34
CA SER A 102 0.44 16.08 15.36
C SER A 102 -0.17 15.20 14.27
N PHE A 103 0.51 15.17 13.11
CA PHE A 103 0.02 14.48 11.93
C PHE A 103 1.09 13.53 11.37
N ILE A 104 0.70 12.30 11.06
CA ILE A 104 1.49 11.34 10.27
C ILE A 104 0.81 11.26 8.90
N PHE A 105 1.50 11.73 7.86
CA PHE A 105 1.00 11.74 6.49
C PHE A 105 1.18 10.38 5.80
N GLN A 106 0.37 10.14 4.78
CA GLN A 106 0.28 8.87 4.05
C GLN A 106 1.61 8.40 3.43
N GLU A 107 2.42 9.33 2.90
CA GLU A 107 3.66 8.99 2.21
C GLU A 107 4.92 9.52 2.91
N PRO A 108 5.79 8.63 3.45
CA PRO A 108 7.05 9.06 4.07
C PRO A 108 8.01 9.75 3.11
N MET A 109 7.93 9.41 1.82
CA MET A 109 8.83 9.96 0.79
C MET A 109 8.56 11.44 0.49
N THR A 110 7.32 11.86 0.57
CA THR A 110 6.89 13.25 0.32
C THR A 110 6.88 14.08 1.60
N SER A 111 6.77 13.43 2.76
CA SER A 111 6.69 14.10 4.07
C SER A 111 8.05 14.46 4.65
N LEU A 112 9.10 13.69 4.32
CA LEU A 112 10.46 13.99 4.73
C LEU A 112 11.20 14.78 3.64
N ASN A 113 11.85 15.89 4.03
CA ASN A 113 12.67 16.66 3.09
C ASN A 113 13.93 15.87 2.71
N PRO A 114 14.11 15.48 1.44
CA PRO A 114 15.23 14.65 1.01
C PRO A 114 16.59 15.33 1.12
N LEU A 115 16.63 16.65 1.23
CA LEU A 115 17.84 17.47 1.31
C LEU A 115 18.26 17.79 2.76
N HIS A 116 17.47 17.38 3.76
CA HIS A 116 17.75 17.61 5.17
C HIS A 116 18.06 16.29 5.87
N THR A 117 19.03 16.34 6.80
CA THR A 117 19.32 15.22 7.69
C THR A 117 18.18 14.96 8.65
N ILE A 118 18.12 13.77 9.23
CA ILE A 118 17.12 13.40 10.23
C ILE A 118 17.20 14.32 11.45
N GLU A 119 18.41 14.61 11.95
CA GLU A 119 18.63 15.56 13.05
C GLU A 119 18.02 16.93 12.76
N LYS A 120 18.23 17.47 11.55
CA LYS A 120 17.73 18.79 11.18
C LYS A 120 16.20 18.83 11.17
N GLN A 121 15.54 17.79 10.67
CA GLN A 121 14.08 17.73 10.55
C GLN A 121 13.40 17.59 11.92
N LEU A 122 13.88 16.67 12.78
CA LEU A 122 13.38 16.54 14.15
C LEU A 122 13.68 17.79 14.99
N GLY A 123 14.89 18.36 14.85
CA GLY A 123 15.31 19.55 15.59
C GLY A 123 14.53 20.80 15.23
N GLU A 124 13.96 20.89 14.03
CA GLU A 124 13.11 22.02 13.63
C GLU A 124 11.86 22.12 14.49
N SER A 125 11.14 21.00 14.69
CA SER A 125 9.94 20.92 15.53
C SER A 125 10.24 21.29 16.99
N LEU A 126 11.30 20.69 17.56
CA LEU A 126 11.74 20.96 18.94
C LEU A 126 12.12 22.43 19.14
N ARG A 127 12.80 23.03 18.17
CA ARG A 127 13.18 24.45 18.23
C ARG A 127 11.97 25.36 18.17
N LEU A 128 11.02 25.07 17.29
CA LEU A 128 9.83 25.92 17.08
C LEU A 128 8.88 25.91 18.28
N HIS A 129 8.66 24.77 18.90
CA HIS A 129 7.63 24.60 19.93
C HIS A 129 8.21 24.58 21.36
N GLN A 130 9.41 24.00 21.54
CA GLN A 130 10.04 23.88 22.87
C GLN A 130 11.25 24.81 23.07
N GLY A 131 11.71 25.51 22.01
CA GLY A 131 12.90 26.35 22.07
C GLY A 131 14.21 25.56 22.24
N LEU A 132 14.20 24.22 22.09
CA LEU A 132 15.38 23.38 22.27
C LEU A 132 16.35 23.55 21.09
N THR A 133 17.64 23.73 21.42
CA THR A 133 18.73 23.85 20.42
C THR A 133 19.99 23.16 20.92
N GLY A 134 20.98 22.95 20.01
CA GLY A 134 22.28 22.37 20.33
C GLY A 134 22.22 20.98 20.97
N ASP A 135 23.03 20.74 21.99
CA ASP A 135 23.15 19.43 22.62
C ASP A 135 21.86 18.92 23.27
N ALA A 136 21.04 19.83 23.83
CA ALA A 136 19.76 19.50 24.43
C ALA A 136 18.77 18.96 23.37
N ALA A 137 18.66 19.62 22.21
CA ALA A 137 17.86 19.14 21.10
C ALA A 137 18.39 17.79 20.59
N ARG A 138 19.70 17.65 20.47
CA ARG A 138 20.34 16.40 20.00
C ARG A 138 20.07 15.23 20.93
N ALA A 139 20.16 15.42 22.24
CA ALA A 139 19.84 14.41 23.24
C ALA A 139 18.37 13.97 23.14
N ARG A 140 17.45 14.94 23.01
CA ARG A 140 16.01 14.65 22.84
C ARG A 140 15.71 13.91 21.52
N ILE A 141 16.39 14.25 20.43
CA ILE A 141 16.24 13.57 19.15
C ILE A 141 16.67 12.10 19.26
N VAL A 142 17.80 11.83 19.92
CA VAL A 142 18.26 10.45 20.14
C VAL A 142 17.23 9.67 20.95
N GLU A 143 16.73 10.24 22.04
CA GLU A 143 15.67 9.63 22.85
C GLU A 143 14.42 9.30 22.04
N LEU A 144 13.94 10.23 21.19
CA LEU A 144 12.78 10.02 20.31
C LEU A 144 13.03 8.91 19.28
N LEU A 145 14.21 8.86 18.68
CA LEU A 145 14.57 7.81 17.72
C LEU A 145 14.68 6.43 18.39
N ASP A 146 15.24 6.37 19.59
CA ASP A 146 15.30 5.13 20.39
C ASP A 146 13.88 4.67 20.78
N LYS A 147 13.01 5.60 21.19
CA LYS A 147 11.60 5.34 21.55
C LYS A 147 10.81 4.72 20.39
N VAL A 148 11.06 5.12 19.16
CA VAL A 148 10.44 4.51 17.98
C VAL A 148 11.20 3.29 17.46
N GLY A 149 12.25 2.84 18.13
CA GLY A 149 13.00 1.63 17.83
C GLY A 149 13.96 1.76 16.64
N ILE A 150 14.54 2.94 16.42
CA ILE A 150 15.67 3.12 15.50
C ILE A 150 16.95 2.67 16.19
N ARG A 151 17.56 1.58 15.74
CA ARG A 151 18.83 1.08 16.30
C ARG A 151 19.97 2.05 16.00
N ASP A 152 20.88 2.21 16.95
CA ASP A 152 22.05 3.11 16.84
C ASP A 152 21.65 4.56 16.50
N ALA A 153 20.61 5.08 17.15
CA ALA A 153 19.98 6.38 16.87
C ALA A 153 20.99 7.52 16.72
N ALA A 154 22.01 7.57 17.59
CA ALA A 154 23.06 8.59 17.55
C ALA A 154 23.86 8.58 16.24
N SER A 155 24.10 7.42 15.65
CA SER A 155 24.81 7.29 14.37
C SER A 155 23.94 7.67 13.16
N ARG A 156 22.62 7.69 13.32
CA ARG A 156 21.63 7.99 12.26
C ARG A 156 21.27 9.47 12.16
N LEU A 157 21.69 10.32 13.08
CA LEU A 157 21.36 11.75 13.08
C LEU A 157 21.76 12.46 11.79
N GLY A 158 22.95 12.16 11.26
CA GLY A 158 23.45 12.71 10.00
C GLY A 158 22.93 12.03 8.74
N ALA A 159 22.09 10.99 8.86
CA ALA A 159 21.54 10.30 7.70
C ALA A 159 20.48 11.13 6.99
N TYR A 160 20.36 10.95 5.67
CA TYR A 160 19.29 11.51 4.85
C TYR A 160 18.17 10.50 4.66
N PRO A 161 16.93 10.92 4.36
CA PRO A 161 15.79 10.03 4.17
C PRO A 161 16.03 8.89 3.17
N HIS A 162 16.73 9.15 2.07
CA HIS A 162 17.03 8.14 1.05
C HIS A 162 18.00 7.03 1.52
N GLN A 163 18.70 7.24 2.63
CA GLN A 163 19.62 6.26 3.24
C GLN A 163 18.89 5.32 4.22
N LEU A 164 17.61 5.55 4.48
CA LEU A 164 16.78 4.77 5.39
C LEU A 164 15.84 3.83 4.61
N SER A 165 15.52 2.67 5.19
CA SER A 165 14.46 1.80 4.69
C SER A 165 13.07 2.45 4.84
N GLY A 166 12.04 1.93 4.14
CA GLY A 166 10.66 2.42 4.26
C GLY A 166 10.18 2.44 5.71
N GLY A 167 10.35 1.34 6.42
CA GLY A 167 9.96 1.24 7.83
C GLY A 167 10.77 2.18 8.76
N GLN A 168 12.06 2.40 8.48
CA GLN A 168 12.86 3.37 9.24
C GLN A 168 12.39 4.81 8.99
N ARG A 169 12.05 5.18 7.75
CA ARG A 169 11.46 6.50 7.44
C ARG A 169 10.14 6.70 8.17
N GLN A 170 9.28 5.67 8.19
CA GLN A 170 8.01 5.72 8.93
C GLN A 170 8.24 5.95 10.43
N ARG A 171 9.19 5.21 11.04
CA ARG A 171 9.56 5.41 12.45
C ARG A 171 10.09 6.82 12.71
N VAL A 172 10.86 7.40 11.79
CA VAL A 172 11.31 8.79 11.89
C VAL A 172 10.14 9.77 11.82
N MET A 173 9.15 9.56 10.93
CA MET A 173 7.94 10.40 10.89
C MET A 173 7.13 10.30 12.19
N ILE A 174 7.01 9.09 12.76
CA ILE A 174 6.37 8.92 14.07
C ILE A 174 7.14 9.67 15.15
N ALA A 175 8.48 9.59 15.17
CA ALA A 175 9.32 10.35 16.10
C ALA A 175 9.12 11.87 15.96
N MET A 176 9.01 12.37 14.73
CA MET A 176 8.70 13.78 14.46
C MET A 176 7.33 14.18 14.99
N ALA A 177 6.32 13.36 14.78
CA ALA A 177 4.96 13.60 15.25
C ALA A 177 4.87 13.60 16.79
N LEU A 178 5.70 12.80 17.47
CA LEU A 178 5.75 12.70 18.93
C LEU A 178 6.70 13.69 19.60
N ALA A 179 7.45 14.49 18.84
CA ALA A 179 8.52 15.33 19.35
C ALA A 179 8.05 16.28 20.48
N ASN A 180 6.83 16.77 20.38
CA ASN A 180 6.23 17.72 21.32
C ASN A 180 5.16 17.11 22.24
N GLU A 181 5.07 15.78 22.35
CA GLU A 181 4.14 15.07 23.24
C GLU A 181 2.67 15.48 23.01
N PRO A 182 2.12 15.29 21.80
CA PRO A 182 0.79 15.76 21.44
C PRO A 182 -0.32 15.04 22.21
N ASP A 183 -1.44 15.73 22.48
CA ASP A 183 -2.67 15.15 23.03
C ASP A 183 -3.42 14.29 22.00
N LEU A 184 -3.34 14.69 20.71
CA LEU A 184 -3.98 14.03 19.58
C LEU A 184 -3.00 13.77 18.45
N LEU A 185 -2.92 12.52 18.04
CA LEU A 185 -2.18 12.10 16.84
C LEU A 185 -3.17 11.72 15.75
N ILE A 186 -3.07 12.38 14.60
CA ILE A 186 -3.81 12.04 13.40
C ILE A 186 -2.88 11.23 12.48
N ALA A 187 -3.25 9.99 12.19
CA ALA A 187 -2.45 9.09 11.38
C ALA A 187 -3.22 8.73 10.10
N ASP A 188 -2.80 9.34 8.98
CA ASP A 188 -3.42 9.11 7.67
C ASP A 188 -2.67 8.01 6.93
N GLU A 189 -3.26 6.82 6.91
CA GLU A 189 -2.73 5.60 6.32
C GLU A 189 -1.25 5.32 6.69
N PRO A 190 -0.88 5.31 7.99
CA PRO A 190 0.51 5.31 8.42
C PRO A 190 1.27 4.02 8.12
N THR A 191 0.61 3.01 7.58
CA THR A 191 1.19 1.70 7.24
C THR A 191 1.08 1.37 5.76
N THR A 192 0.54 2.25 4.93
CA THR A 192 0.45 2.06 3.47
C THR A 192 1.86 1.95 2.86
N ALA A 193 2.02 1.04 1.91
CA ALA A 193 3.29 0.70 1.27
C ALA A 193 4.37 0.09 2.20
N LEU A 194 4.00 -0.37 3.39
CA LEU A 194 4.86 -1.17 4.25
C LEU A 194 4.53 -2.66 4.12
N ASP A 195 5.55 -3.50 4.27
CA ASP A 195 5.31 -4.93 4.37
C ASP A 195 4.60 -5.30 5.68
N VAL A 196 3.94 -6.46 5.69
CA VAL A 196 3.07 -6.91 6.79
C VAL A 196 3.79 -6.97 8.14
N THR A 197 5.07 -7.35 8.13
CA THR A 197 5.88 -7.45 9.36
C THR A 197 6.18 -6.07 9.94
N ILE A 198 6.61 -5.13 9.12
CA ILE A 198 6.86 -3.73 9.54
C ILE A 198 5.55 -3.05 9.93
N GLN A 199 4.47 -3.29 9.19
CA GLN A 199 3.13 -2.80 9.53
C GLN A 199 2.72 -3.25 10.94
N ALA A 200 2.87 -4.54 11.27
CA ALA A 200 2.57 -5.05 12.59
C ALA A 200 3.39 -4.36 13.69
N GLN A 201 4.70 -4.18 13.47
CA GLN A 201 5.59 -3.48 14.40
C GLN A 201 5.21 -2.00 14.61
N ILE A 202 4.78 -1.30 13.56
CA ILE A 202 4.32 0.11 13.66
C ILE A 202 3.01 0.19 14.46
N LEU A 203 2.09 -0.75 14.24
CA LEU A 203 0.83 -0.78 14.99
C LEU A 203 1.06 -1.08 16.49
N ASP A 204 1.96 -2.01 16.81
CA ASP A 204 2.36 -2.29 18.20
C ASP A 204 3.00 -1.06 18.85
N LEU A 205 3.90 -0.39 18.13
CA LEU A 205 4.52 0.86 18.58
C LEU A 205 3.47 1.93 18.91
N LEU A 206 2.50 2.17 18.00
CA LEU A 206 1.43 3.15 18.24
C LEU A 206 0.54 2.77 19.42
N ALA A 207 0.24 1.48 19.59
CA ALA A 207 -0.52 0.98 20.73
C ALA A 207 0.23 1.13 22.06
N ASP A 208 1.56 0.91 22.08
CA ASP A 208 2.41 1.09 23.24
C ASP A 208 2.51 2.58 23.62
N LEU A 209 2.71 3.45 22.65
CA LEU A 209 2.75 4.89 22.84
C LEU A 209 1.41 5.44 23.37
N LYS A 210 0.28 4.98 22.82
CA LYS A 210 -1.06 5.32 23.32
C LYS A 210 -1.19 4.98 24.82
N ARG A 211 -0.77 3.79 25.21
CA ARG A 211 -0.87 3.33 26.62
C ARG A 211 0.08 4.09 27.54
N ALA A 212 1.30 4.38 27.10
CA ALA A 212 2.32 5.00 27.90
C ALA A 212 2.06 6.51 28.14
N GLU A 213 1.48 7.19 27.15
CA GLU A 213 1.36 8.65 27.12
C GLU A 213 -0.08 9.17 27.21
N GLY A 214 -1.07 8.26 27.23
CA GLY A 214 -2.49 8.65 27.21
C GLY A 214 -2.91 9.33 25.89
N LEU A 215 -2.20 9.06 24.81
CA LEU A 215 -2.36 9.66 23.48
C LEU A 215 -3.73 9.32 22.89
N SER A 216 -4.47 10.32 22.40
CA SER A 216 -5.67 10.12 21.60
C SER A 216 -5.29 9.93 20.13
N LEU A 217 -6.00 9.07 19.40
CA LEU A 217 -5.62 8.71 18.04
C LEU A 217 -6.82 8.81 17.08
N LEU A 218 -6.68 9.62 16.02
CA LEU A 218 -7.57 9.58 14.86
C LEU A 218 -6.83 8.82 13.74
N PHE A 219 -7.28 7.60 13.46
CA PHE A 219 -6.60 6.68 12.57
C PHE A 219 -7.36 6.50 11.26
N ILE A 220 -6.74 6.83 10.15
CA ILE A 220 -7.35 6.70 8.82
C ILE A 220 -6.73 5.50 8.13
N THR A 221 -7.57 4.61 7.64
CA THR A 221 -7.13 3.44 6.86
C THR A 221 -8.26 2.87 6.04
N HIS A 222 -7.92 2.12 5.01
CA HIS A 222 -8.83 1.26 4.27
C HIS A 222 -8.73 -0.22 4.69
N ASP A 223 -7.75 -0.59 5.54
CA ASP A 223 -7.57 -1.97 6.04
C ASP A 223 -8.36 -2.20 7.34
N LEU A 224 -9.45 -2.96 7.21
CA LEU A 224 -10.33 -3.31 8.33
C LEU A 224 -9.67 -4.26 9.33
N GLY A 225 -8.67 -5.05 8.92
CA GLY A 225 -7.87 -5.88 9.81
C GLY A 225 -7.09 -5.05 10.82
N ILE A 226 -6.52 -3.94 10.38
CA ILE A 226 -5.86 -2.96 11.24
C ILE A 226 -6.85 -2.35 12.22
N VAL A 227 -7.99 -1.87 11.71
CA VAL A 227 -9.04 -1.24 12.52
C VAL A 227 -9.50 -2.14 13.65
N ARG A 228 -9.78 -3.40 13.35
CA ARG A 228 -10.19 -4.41 14.35
C ARG A 228 -9.17 -4.58 15.48
N ARG A 229 -7.88 -4.35 15.20
CA ARG A 229 -6.78 -4.53 16.15
C ARG A 229 -6.57 -3.34 17.07
N ILE A 230 -6.75 -2.09 16.56
CA ILE A 230 -6.31 -0.89 17.27
C ILE A 230 -7.43 0.09 17.64
N ALA A 231 -8.58 0.08 16.94
CA ALA A 231 -9.62 1.08 17.11
C ALA A 231 -10.60 0.69 18.23
N ASP A 232 -10.94 1.65 19.06
CA ASP A 232 -12.02 1.53 20.04
C ASP A 232 -13.37 1.77 19.37
N ARG A 233 -13.43 2.73 18.44
CA ARG A 233 -14.62 3.12 17.68
C ARG A 233 -14.30 3.35 16.22
N VAL A 234 -15.28 3.08 15.35
CA VAL A 234 -15.17 3.20 13.89
C VAL A 234 -16.21 4.15 13.35
N CYS A 235 -15.80 5.01 12.42
CA CYS A 235 -16.64 5.83 11.57
C CYS A 235 -16.45 5.39 10.11
N VAL A 236 -17.50 4.86 9.49
CA VAL A 236 -17.48 4.38 8.11
C VAL A 236 -17.92 5.51 7.18
N MET A 237 -17.04 5.91 6.26
CA MET A 237 -17.31 7.01 5.30
C MET A 237 -17.57 6.48 3.90
N GLN A 238 -18.64 7.02 3.27
CA GLN A 238 -18.97 6.78 1.87
C GLN A 238 -19.44 8.09 1.22
N GLY A 239 -18.86 8.45 0.07
CA GLY A 239 -19.31 9.61 -0.72
C GLY A 239 -19.31 10.95 0.03
N GLY A 240 -18.42 11.12 1.00
CA GLY A 240 -18.28 12.33 1.82
C GLY A 240 -19.13 12.36 3.09
N GLU A 241 -19.84 11.30 3.42
CA GLU A 241 -20.73 11.20 4.58
C GLU A 241 -20.28 10.07 5.51
N ILE A 242 -20.51 10.18 6.83
CA ILE A 242 -20.42 9.05 7.76
C ILE A 242 -21.75 8.29 7.68
N VAL A 243 -21.70 7.10 7.10
CA VAL A 243 -22.90 6.26 6.90
C VAL A 243 -23.19 5.34 8.08
N GLU A 244 -22.17 5.03 8.88
CA GLU A 244 -22.30 4.25 10.11
C GLU A 244 -21.14 4.57 11.06
N GLN A 245 -21.43 4.63 12.36
CA GLN A 245 -20.41 4.77 13.41
C GLN A 245 -20.82 4.04 14.68
N GLY A 246 -19.85 3.55 15.42
CA GLY A 246 -20.07 2.85 16.68
C GLY A 246 -18.83 2.14 17.22
N PRO A 247 -18.95 1.44 18.36
CA PRO A 247 -17.89 0.61 18.89
C PRO A 247 -17.42 -0.41 17.86
N THR A 248 -16.10 -0.62 17.79
CA THR A 248 -15.50 -1.54 16.80
C THR A 248 -16.14 -2.92 16.83
N ALA A 249 -16.37 -3.48 18.04
CA ALA A 249 -16.99 -4.78 18.18
C ALA A 249 -18.39 -4.87 17.55
N GLU A 250 -19.22 -3.82 17.66
CA GLU A 250 -20.57 -3.78 17.08
C GLU A 250 -20.53 -3.67 15.55
N ILE A 251 -19.69 -2.75 15.02
CA ILE A 251 -19.55 -2.56 13.57
C ILE A 251 -19.11 -3.86 12.88
N PHE A 252 -18.19 -4.62 13.51
CA PHE A 252 -17.69 -5.85 12.91
C PHE A 252 -18.63 -7.06 13.09
N SER A 253 -19.43 -7.11 14.17
CA SER A 253 -20.31 -8.25 14.44
C SER A 253 -21.71 -8.08 13.88
N ALA A 254 -22.24 -6.86 13.83
CA ALA A 254 -23.60 -6.54 13.45
C ALA A 254 -23.70 -5.22 12.64
N PRO A 255 -23.03 -5.12 11.46
CA PRO A 255 -23.09 -3.93 10.62
C PRO A 255 -24.53 -3.70 10.13
N LYS A 256 -25.01 -2.46 10.25
CA LYS A 256 -26.39 -2.09 9.90
C LYS A 256 -26.48 -1.52 8.48
N HIS A 257 -25.50 -0.69 8.08
CA HIS A 257 -25.54 -0.05 6.78
C HIS A 257 -25.08 -1.00 5.66
N PRO A 258 -25.76 -1.07 4.50
CA PRO A 258 -25.42 -1.97 3.40
C PRO A 258 -23.98 -1.79 2.88
N TYR A 259 -23.46 -0.56 2.89
CA TYR A 259 -22.09 -0.27 2.51
C TYR A 259 -21.08 -0.87 3.50
N THR A 260 -21.33 -0.77 4.80
CA THR A 260 -20.48 -1.39 5.84
C THR A 260 -20.45 -2.91 5.69
N GLN A 261 -21.63 -3.52 5.43
CA GLN A 261 -21.73 -4.97 5.17
C GLN A 261 -20.90 -5.37 3.94
N LYS A 262 -21.03 -4.60 2.85
CA LYS A 262 -20.23 -4.80 1.62
C LYS A 262 -18.74 -4.66 1.92
N LEU A 263 -18.33 -3.60 2.64
CA LEU A 263 -16.93 -3.33 2.97
C LEU A 263 -16.31 -4.44 3.82
N LEU A 264 -17.03 -4.92 4.84
CA LEU A 264 -16.60 -6.03 5.71
C LEU A 264 -16.59 -7.38 5.00
N SER A 265 -17.41 -7.56 3.97
CA SER A 265 -17.42 -8.77 3.15
C SER A 265 -16.40 -8.76 2.01
N ALA A 266 -15.79 -7.62 1.74
CA ALA A 266 -14.84 -7.40 0.65
C ALA A 266 -13.45 -7.96 0.97
N GLU A 267 -13.37 -9.26 1.23
CA GLU A 267 -12.11 -9.99 1.26
C GLU A 267 -11.99 -10.87 0.02
N PRO A 268 -10.80 -10.99 -0.59
CA PRO A 268 -10.58 -11.94 -1.66
C PRO A 268 -10.86 -13.36 -1.16
N LYS A 269 -11.97 -13.96 -1.58
CA LYS A 269 -12.43 -15.29 -1.16
C LYS A 269 -12.22 -16.32 -2.26
N GLY A 270 -12.25 -17.58 -1.87
CA GLY A 270 -12.17 -18.72 -2.77
C GLY A 270 -10.73 -19.21 -2.98
N ARG A 271 -10.61 -20.15 -3.89
CA ARG A 271 -9.35 -20.81 -4.30
C ARG A 271 -9.20 -20.68 -5.80
N PRO A 272 -7.97 -20.79 -6.34
CA PRO A 272 -7.78 -20.84 -7.78
C PRO A 272 -8.45 -22.10 -8.37
N ASP A 273 -8.87 -22.02 -9.63
CA ASP A 273 -9.38 -23.19 -10.35
C ASP A 273 -8.25 -24.22 -10.52
N PRO A 274 -8.52 -25.53 -10.47
CA PRO A 274 -7.47 -26.54 -10.62
C PRO A 274 -6.69 -26.38 -11.93
N VAL A 275 -5.37 -26.55 -11.86
CA VAL A 275 -4.53 -26.55 -13.06
C VAL A 275 -4.95 -27.73 -13.96
N PRO A 276 -5.19 -27.52 -15.28
CA PRO A 276 -5.58 -28.59 -16.17
C PRO A 276 -4.56 -29.75 -16.21
N GLU A 277 -5.03 -31.00 -16.25
CA GLU A 277 -4.15 -32.16 -16.44
C GLU A 277 -3.36 -32.02 -17.74
N GLY A 278 -2.05 -32.26 -17.68
CA GLY A 278 -1.18 -32.14 -18.85
C GLY A 278 -0.87 -30.69 -19.26
N ALA A 279 -1.19 -29.69 -18.44
CA ALA A 279 -0.86 -28.31 -18.73
C ALA A 279 0.64 -28.13 -19.05
N VAL A 280 0.93 -27.42 -20.13
CA VAL A 280 2.29 -27.20 -20.65
C VAL A 280 3.06 -26.30 -19.66
N GLU A 281 4.33 -26.64 -19.39
CA GLU A 281 5.24 -25.77 -18.66
C GLU A 281 5.53 -24.52 -19.49
N VAL A 282 5.17 -23.35 -18.95
CA VAL A 282 5.34 -22.06 -19.63
C VAL A 282 6.70 -21.48 -19.33
N VAL A 283 7.10 -21.47 -18.06
CA VAL A 283 8.41 -20.98 -17.63
C VAL A 283 9.00 -21.87 -16.55
N ARG A 284 10.31 -22.09 -16.62
CA ARG A 284 11.12 -22.77 -15.62
C ARG A 284 12.44 -22.05 -15.44
N THR A 285 12.89 -21.96 -14.19
CA THR A 285 14.25 -21.52 -13.84
C THR A 285 14.92 -22.56 -12.96
N GLU A 286 16.23 -22.67 -13.09
CA GLU A 286 17.07 -23.53 -12.26
C GLU A 286 18.26 -22.71 -11.75
N HIS A 287 18.43 -22.68 -10.44
CA HIS A 287 19.53 -21.96 -9.78
C HIS A 287 19.72 -20.51 -10.28
N LEU A 288 18.61 -19.80 -10.53
CA LEU A 288 18.63 -18.44 -11.04
C LEU A 288 19.21 -17.49 -10.00
N ARG A 289 20.21 -16.68 -10.42
CA ARG A 289 20.90 -15.71 -9.56
C ARG A 289 20.90 -14.33 -10.18
N VAL A 290 20.74 -13.32 -9.32
CA VAL A 290 20.87 -11.90 -9.70
C VAL A 290 21.74 -11.21 -8.66
N TRP A 291 22.96 -10.90 -9.04
CA TRP A 291 23.95 -10.25 -8.18
C TRP A 291 24.39 -8.93 -8.80
N PHE A 292 24.12 -7.83 -8.10
CA PHE A 292 24.54 -6.50 -8.54
C PHE A 292 25.91 -6.16 -7.97
N PRO A 293 26.92 -5.80 -8.80
CA PRO A 293 28.26 -5.49 -8.32
C PRO A 293 28.28 -4.18 -7.54
N ILE A 294 28.90 -4.19 -6.36
CA ILE A 294 29.24 -3.00 -5.59
C ILE A 294 30.62 -2.55 -6.08
N THR A 295 30.69 -1.37 -6.70
CA THR A 295 31.96 -0.82 -7.21
C THR A 295 32.47 0.29 -6.30
N ALA A 296 33.79 0.31 -6.02
CA ALA A 296 34.43 1.35 -5.23
C ALA A 296 35.72 1.86 -5.91
N GLY A 297 36.11 3.06 -5.49
CA GLY A 297 37.33 3.74 -5.98
C GLY A 297 37.20 4.35 -7.37
N LEU A 298 38.25 5.11 -7.79
CA LEU A 298 38.31 5.84 -9.07
C LEU A 298 38.20 4.91 -10.29
N LEU A 299 38.71 3.68 -10.16
CA LEU A 299 38.71 2.64 -11.21
C LEU A 299 37.47 1.75 -11.19
N ARG A 300 36.44 2.06 -10.37
CA ARG A 300 35.20 1.29 -10.23
C ARG A 300 35.41 -0.22 -10.11
N ARG A 301 36.36 -0.63 -9.26
CA ARG A 301 36.60 -2.06 -9.02
C ARG A 301 35.48 -2.65 -8.21
N THR A 302 35.03 -3.85 -8.58
CA THR A 302 34.04 -4.61 -7.82
C THR A 302 34.63 -5.04 -6.48
N VAL A 303 34.04 -4.55 -5.38
CA VAL A 303 34.45 -4.84 -3.98
C VAL A 303 33.50 -5.80 -3.28
N GLY A 304 32.32 -6.09 -3.89
CA GLY A 304 31.31 -6.98 -3.37
C GLY A 304 30.11 -7.06 -4.30
N HIS A 305 29.08 -7.76 -3.86
CA HIS A 305 27.82 -7.87 -4.60
C HIS A 305 26.63 -7.73 -3.66
N VAL A 306 25.60 -7.02 -4.10
CA VAL A 306 24.25 -7.13 -3.52
C VAL A 306 23.62 -8.35 -4.16
N LYS A 307 23.39 -9.39 -3.37
CA LYS A 307 22.80 -10.66 -3.81
C LYS A 307 21.28 -10.56 -3.74
N ALA A 308 20.68 -9.97 -4.77
CA ALA A 308 19.23 -9.71 -4.77
C ALA A 308 18.39 -10.98 -5.00
N VAL A 309 18.95 -11.98 -5.71
CA VAL A 309 18.42 -13.34 -5.82
C VAL A 309 19.63 -14.28 -5.78
N ASN A 310 19.66 -15.19 -4.80
CA ASN A 310 20.79 -16.09 -4.59
C ASN A 310 20.65 -17.40 -5.34
N ASP A 311 19.47 -18.02 -5.23
CA ASP A 311 19.18 -19.31 -5.86
C ASP A 311 17.66 -19.47 -5.96
N ALA A 312 17.10 -19.31 -7.16
CA ALA A 312 15.67 -19.46 -7.37
C ALA A 312 15.41 -20.53 -8.43
N THR A 313 14.83 -21.64 -7.98
CA THR A 313 14.37 -22.73 -8.85
C THR A 313 12.84 -22.78 -8.77
N LEU A 314 12.17 -22.55 -9.90
CA LEU A 314 10.72 -22.52 -9.99
C LEU A 314 10.21 -23.01 -11.35
N SER A 315 8.93 -23.37 -11.39
CA SER A 315 8.22 -23.65 -12.64
C SER A 315 6.77 -23.17 -12.56
N VAL A 316 6.24 -22.69 -13.68
CA VAL A 316 4.84 -22.28 -13.82
C VAL A 316 4.26 -22.89 -15.10
N ARG A 317 3.07 -23.50 -14.98
CA ARG A 317 2.35 -24.12 -16.08
C ARG A 317 1.24 -23.21 -16.61
N ALA A 318 0.72 -23.52 -17.78
CA ALA A 318 -0.46 -22.84 -18.32
C ALA A 318 -1.67 -23.02 -17.38
N GLY A 319 -2.37 -21.92 -17.10
CA GLY A 319 -3.46 -21.90 -16.11
C GLY A 319 -3.01 -21.91 -14.65
N GLU A 320 -1.71 -21.92 -14.37
CA GLU A 320 -1.15 -21.91 -13.01
C GLU A 320 -0.76 -20.50 -12.56
N THR A 321 -0.98 -20.21 -11.30
CA THR A 321 -0.48 -19.00 -10.62
C THR A 321 0.57 -19.39 -9.59
N LEU A 322 1.79 -18.87 -9.73
CA LEU A 322 2.83 -18.92 -8.72
C LEU A 322 2.85 -17.62 -7.95
N GLY A 323 2.49 -17.66 -6.66
CA GLY A 323 2.61 -16.54 -5.74
C GLY A 323 4.06 -16.37 -5.26
N VAL A 324 4.57 -15.15 -5.28
CA VAL A 324 5.88 -14.79 -4.70
C VAL A 324 5.67 -13.78 -3.59
N VAL A 325 5.98 -14.17 -2.37
CA VAL A 325 5.74 -13.38 -1.15
C VAL A 325 7.02 -13.14 -0.37
N GLY A 326 7.02 -12.15 0.51
CA GLY A 326 8.15 -11.78 1.37
C GLY A 326 8.18 -10.28 1.61
N GLU A 327 9.06 -9.83 2.50
CA GLU A 327 9.24 -8.42 2.85
C GLU A 327 9.73 -7.57 1.67
N SER A 328 9.58 -6.24 1.77
CA SER A 328 10.15 -5.30 0.81
C SER A 328 11.67 -5.46 0.76
N GLY A 329 12.23 -5.52 -0.47
CA GLY A 329 13.66 -5.74 -0.68
C GLY A 329 14.10 -7.22 -0.63
N SER A 330 13.20 -8.19 -0.43
CA SER A 330 13.55 -9.62 -0.43
C SER A 330 13.92 -10.19 -1.82
N GLY A 331 13.82 -9.40 -2.89
CA GLY A 331 14.23 -9.80 -4.24
C GLY A 331 13.09 -10.21 -5.19
N LYS A 332 11.82 -10.12 -4.80
CA LYS A 332 10.64 -10.54 -5.60
C LYS A 332 10.57 -9.90 -6.99
N THR A 333 10.56 -8.56 -7.03
CA THR A 333 10.57 -7.80 -8.29
C THR A 333 11.83 -8.08 -9.10
N THR A 334 12.99 -8.24 -8.45
CA THR A 334 14.25 -8.58 -9.12
C THR A 334 14.16 -9.96 -9.78
N LEU A 335 13.59 -10.95 -9.10
CA LEU A 335 13.33 -12.28 -9.66
C LEU A 335 12.45 -12.19 -10.91
N ALA A 336 11.36 -11.45 -10.83
CA ALA A 336 10.43 -11.25 -11.95
C ALA A 336 11.10 -10.57 -13.16
N LEU A 337 11.84 -9.48 -12.92
CA LEU A 337 12.57 -8.78 -13.99
C LEU A 337 13.65 -9.65 -14.65
N ALA A 338 14.29 -10.55 -13.88
CA ALA A 338 15.26 -11.50 -14.41
C ALA A 338 14.58 -12.55 -15.32
N ILE A 339 13.44 -13.10 -14.90
CA ILE A 339 12.64 -14.05 -15.70
C ILE A 339 12.21 -13.42 -17.03
N LEU A 340 11.82 -12.15 -17.01
CA LEU A 340 11.45 -11.37 -18.20
C LEU A 340 12.65 -10.92 -19.05
N ARG A 341 13.88 -11.27 -18.65
CA ARG A 341 15.11 -10.81 -19.32
C ARG A 341 15.20 -9.28 -19.44
N LEU A 342 14.70 -8.56 -18.45
CA LEU A 342 14.83 -7.11 -18.34
C LEU A 342 16.09 -6.69 -17.60
N ILE A 343 16.65 -7.57 -16.77
CA ILE A 343 17.93 -7.40 -16.06
C ILE A 343 18.84 -8.61 -16.28
N PRO A 344 20.16 -8.47 -16.16
CA PRO A 344 21.10 -9.57 -16.24
C PRO A 344 20.92 -10.56 -15.08
N SER A 345 21.07 -11.85 -15.40
CA SER A 345 21.00 -12.94 -14.43
C SER A 345 21.91 -14.10 -14.86
N THR A 346 22.16 -15.05 -13.98
CA THR A 346 22.87 -16.31 -14.25
C THR A 346 21.97 -17.48 -13.86
N GLY A 347 22.09 -18.61 -14.55
CA GLY A 347 21.21 -19.77 -14.44
C GLY A 347 20.18 -19.81 -15.58
N PRO A 348 19.75 -21.01 -16.02
CA PRO A 348 18.84 -21.17 -17.16
C PRO A 348 17.45 -20.57 -16.86
N ILE A 349 16.89 -19.94 -17.88
CA ILE A 349 15.50 -19.46 -17.93
C ILE A 349 14.88 -20.08 -19.17
N VAL A 350 14.09 -21.12 -18.97
CA VAL A 350 13.43 -21.85 -20.06
C VAL A 350 11.99 -21.36 -20.20
N PHE A 351 11.65 -20.78 -21.34
CA PHE A 351 10.30 -20.33 -21.68
C PHE A 351 9.77 -21.14 -22.88
N MET A 352 8.64 -21.81 -22.71
CA MET A 352 8.05 -22.68 -23.74
C MET A 352 9.07 -23.65 -24.36
N GLY A 353 9.93 -24.25 -23.52
CA GLY A 353 10.97 -25.19 -23.93
C GLY A 353 12.22 -24.56 -24.55
N GLN A 354 12.34 -23.23 -24.59
CA GLN A 354 13.49 -22.52 -25.16
C GLN A 354 14.26 -21.78 -24.07
N ASP A 355 15.57 -22.00 -23.98
CA ASP A 355 16.43 -21.24 -23.09
C ASP A 355 16.57 -19.80 -23.59
N LEU A 356 16.34 -18.85 -22.67
CA LEU A 356 16.40 -17.41 -22.93
C LEU A 356 17.73 -16.80 -22.52
N GLN A 357 18.61 -17.53 -21.82
CA GLN A 357 19.77 -16.92 -21.15
C GLN A 357 20.76 -16.30 -22.12
N ASP A 358 20.99 -16.91 -23.25
CA ASP A 358 21.93 -16.43 -24.29
C ASP A 358 21.28 -15.55 -25.36
N ARG A 359 19.95 -15.37 -25.31
CA ARG A 359 19.25 -14.55 -26.31
C ARG A 359 19.36 -13.06 -26.03
N ARG A 360 19.52 -12.26 -27.08
CA ARG A 360 19.70 -10.80 -27.00
C ARG A 360 18.94 -10.07 -28.10
N GLY A 361 18.62 -8.80 -27.86
CA GLY A 361 18.11 -7.84 -28.86
C GLY A 361 16.87 -8.35 -29.60
N SER A 362 17.00 -8.56 -30.90
CA SER A 362 15.92 -8.96 -31.81
C SER A 362 15.28 -10.29 -31.44
N ASP A 363 16.09 -11.26 -30.94
CA ASP A 363 15.62 -12.59 -30.60
C ASP A 363 14.65 -12.60 -29.43
N LEU A 364 14.80 -11.65 -28.52
CA LEU A 364 13.88 -11.46 -27.39
C LEU A 364 12.60 -10.71 -27.77
N ARG A 365 12.59 -9.93 -28.88
CA ARG A 365 11.43 -9.13 -29.26
C ARG A 365 10.19 -10.00 -29.51
N GLY A 366 10.33 -11.11 -30.25
CA GLY A 366 9.24 -12.02 -30.51
C GLY A 366 8.69 -12.67 -29.24
N ILE A 367 9.58 -13.03 -28.31
CA ILE A 367 9.25 -13.68 -27.05
C ILE A 367 8.57 -12.71 -26.09
N ARG A 368 8.96 -11.43 -26.09
CA ARG A 368 8.38 -10.38 -25.23
C ARG A 368 6.89 -10.15 -25.48
N ARG A 369 6.37 -10.51 -26.65
CA ARG A 369 4.92 -10.53 -26.90
C ARG A 369 4.22 -11.50 -25.95
N ASP A 370 4.82 -12.68 -25.73
CA ASP A 370 4.24 -13.74 -24.92
C ASP A 370 4.59 -13.62 -23.43
N LEU A 371 5.54 -12.73 -23.09
CA LEU A 371 6.01 -12.40 -21.74
C LEU A 371 5.61 -10.94 -21.40
N GLN A 372 4.61 -10.75 -20.59
CA GLN A 372 4.11 -9.41 -20.24
C GLN A 372 4.25 -9.13 -18.74
N ILE A 373 4.26 -7.84 -18.37
CA ILE A 373 4.32 -7.38 -16.99
C ILE A 373 3.28 -6.30 -16.74
N VAL A 374 2.66 -6.37 -15.57
CA VAL A 374 1.88 -5.30 -14.96
C VAL A 374 2.68 -4.83 -13.75
N PHE A 375 3.12 -3.58 -13.75
CA PHE A 375 3.95 -3.00 -12.70
C PHE A 375 3.13 -2.56 -11.50
N GLN A 376 3.80 -2.43 -10.35
CA GLN A 376 3.24 -2.05 -9.05
C GLN A 376 2.54 -0.69 -9.07
N ASP A 377 3.13 0.30 -9.73
CA ASP A 377 2.59 1.67 -9.78
C ASP A 377 1.86 1.93 -11.11
N PRO A 378 0.51 1.93 -11.11
CA PRO A 378 -0.25 2.25 -12.31
C PRO A 378 -0.12 3.72 -12.73
N PHE A 379 0.26 4.63 -11.82
CA PHE A 379 0.48 6.05 -12.15
C PHE A 379 1.79 6.24 -12.92
N GLY A 380 2.89 5.66 -12.42
CA GLY A 380 4.20 5.76 -13.05
C GLY A 380 4.35 4.89 -14.30
N SER A 381 3.56 3.82 -14.43
CA SER A 381 3.64 2.90 -15.58
C SER A 381 2.82 3.33 -16.80
N LEU A 382 1.88 4.25 -16.66
CA LEU A 382 1.07 4.80 -17.75
C LEU A 382 1.57 6.19 -18.13
N SER A 383 1.84 6.42 -19.42
CA SER A 383 2.26 7.74 -19.90
C SER A 383 1.14 8.78 -19.70
N PRO A 384 1.34 9.86 -18.93
CA PRO A 384 0.29 10.86 -18.71
C PRO A 384 -0.05 11.69 -19.96
N ARG A 385 0.75 11.56 -21.02
CA ARG A 385 0.59 12.28 -22.29
C ARG A 385 -0.12 11.46 -23.37
N MET A 386 -0.41 10.19 -23.10
CA MET A 386 -1.07 9.29 -24.03
C MET A 386 -2.49 9.00 -23.54
N THR A 387 -3.41 8.84 -24.48
CA THR A 387 -4.78 8.39 -24.20
C THR A 387 -4.81 6.91 -23.81
N ALA A 388 -5.91 6.45 -23.22
CA ALA A 388 -6.10 5.03 -22.87
C ALA A 388 -5.97 4.14 -24.13
N GLU A 389 -6.50 4.57 -25.27
CA GLU A 389 -6.38 3.88 -26.58
C GLU A 389 -4.90 3.73 -26.97
N GLU A 390 -4.13 4.80 -26.94
CA GLU A 390 -2.71 4.79 -27.32
C GLU A 390 -1.88 3.90 -26.40
N ILE A 391 -2.12 3.96 -25.09
CA ILE A 391 -1.42 3.13 -24.10
C ILE A 391 -1.72 1.64 -24.30
N ILE A 392 -2.99 1.28 -24.45
CA ILE A 392 -3.40 -0.12 -24.61
C ILE A 392 -2.87 -0.69 -25.93
N ALA A 393 -2.93 0.09 -27.01
CA ALA A 393 -2.55 -0.37 -28.35
C ALA A 393 -1.04 -0.28 -28.63
N GLU A 394 -0.22 0.30 -27.76
CA GLU A 394 1.23 0.48 -27.95
C GLU A 394 1.93 -0.82 -28.37
N GLY A 395 1.62 -1.92 -27.67
CA GLY A 395 2.19 -3.23 -27.95
C GLY A 395 1.83 -3.79 -29.32
N LEU A 396 0.65 -3.48 -29.85
CA LEU A 396 0.23 -3.93 -31.19
C LEU A 396 1.17 -3.36 -32.26
N GLY A 397 1.45 -2.06 -32.19
CA GLY A 397 2.37 -1.38 -33.12
C GLY A 397 3.80 -1.92 -33.01
N VAL A 398 4.31 -2.11 -31.79
CA VAL A 398 5.66 -2.64 -31.55
C VAL A 398 5.86 -4.04 -32.16
N HIS A 399 4.82 -4.87 -32.12
CA HIS A 399 4.88 -6.26 -32.59
C HIS A 399 4.29 -6.48 -34.00
N GLY A 400 3.83 -5.41 -34.67
CA GLY A 400 3.30 -5.48 -36.03
C GLY A 400 2.03 -6.35 -36.14
N LEU A 401 1.16 -6.31 -35.14
CA LEU A 401 -0.03 -7.17 -35.03
C LEU A 401 -1.32 -6.54 -35.60
N GLU A 402 -1.21 -5.43 -36.31
CA GLU A 402 -2.35 -4.64 -36.82
C GLU A 402 -2.78 -4.91 -38.27
N PRO A 403 -2.11 -5.72 -39.13
CA PRO A 403 -2.49 -5.82 -40.53
C PRO A 403 -3.89 -6.39 -40.69
N GLY A 404 -4.83 -5.58 -41.21
CA GLY A 404 -6.18 -5.97 -41.60
C GLY A 404 -7.25 -6.00 -40.50
N ARG A 405 -6.94 -5.60 -39.27
CA ARG A 405 -7.94 -5.35 -38.21
C ARG A 405 -7.93 -3.91 -37.77
N ASP A 406 -9.11 -3.38 -37.49
CA ASP A 406 -9.23 -2.06 -36.88
C ASP A 406 -8.63 -2.11 -35.46
N ARG A 407 -7.49 -1.43 -35.27
CA ARG A 407 -6.81 -1.27 -33.97
C ARG A 407 -7.77 -0.83 -32.89
N ARG A 408 -8.68 0.06 -33.22
CA ARG A 408 -9.68 0.62 -32.31
C ARG A 408 -10.68 -0.43 -31.84
N GLU A 409 -11.09 -1.35 -32.73
CA GLU A 409 -11.96 -2.47 -32.35
C GLU A 409 -11.26 -3.43 -31.39
N MET A 410 -9.96 -3.70 -31.58
CA MET A 410 -9.19 -4.53 -30.65
C MET A 410 -9.07 -3.89 -29.27
N VAL A 411 -8.84 -2.56 -29.22
CA VAL A 411 -8.80 -1.80 -27.95
C VAL A 411 -10.17 -1.80 -27.28
N ALA A 412 -11.26 -1.58 -28.03
CA ALA A 412 -12.61 -1.61 -27.49
C ALA A 412 -12.96 -2.98 -26.89
N ALA A 413 -12.58 -4.06 -27.57
CA ALA A 413 -12.82 -5.42 -27.11
C ALA A 413 -12.07 -5.69 -25.78
N ILE A 414 -10.76 -5.36 -25.70
CA ILE A 414 -10.00 -5.60 -24.48
C ILE A 414 -10.46 -4.69 -23.33
N MET A 415 -10.85 -3.45 -23.59
CA MET A 415 -11.42 -2.56 -22.58
C MET A 415 -12.69 -3.15 -21.99
N THR A 416 -13.58 -3.68 -22.83
CA THR A 416 -14.78 -4.39 -22.37
C THR A 416 -14.42 -5.61 -21.52
N GLU A 417 -13.43 -6.40 -21.94
CA GLU A 417 -12.99 -7.59 -21.20
C GLU A 417 -12.43 -7.28 -19.82
N VAL A 418 -11.76 -6.13 -19.66
CA VAL A 418 -11.26 -5.69 -18.34
C VAL A 418 -12.28 -4.85 -17.56
N GLY A 419 -13.52 -4.73 -18.06
CA GLY A 419 -14.59 -3.99 -17.41
C GLY A 419 -14.43 -2.47 -17.46
N LEU A 420 -13.85 -1.93 -18.54
CA LEU A 420 -13.80 -0.51 -18.87
C LEU A 420 -14.78 -0.17 -19.98
N ASP A 421 -15.36 1.04 -19.92
CA ASP A 421 -16.21 1.56 -20.98
C ASP A 421 -15.35 1.95 -22.21
N PRO A 422 -15.57 1.34 -23.39
CA PRO A 422 -14.88 1.72 -24.61
C PRO A 422 -15.06 3.20 -25.02
N ALA A 423 -16.15 3.86 -24.61
CA ALA A 423 -16.34 5.28 -24.87
C ALA A 423 -15.27 6.15 -24.18
N ALA A 424 -14.57 5.62 -23.17
CA ALA A 424 -13.51 6.33 -22.46
C ALA A 424 -12.12 6.21 -23.13
N MET A 425 -11.97 5.57 -24.29
CA MET A 425 -10.68 5.37 -25.00
C MET A 425 -9.88 6.66 -25.19
N GLY A 426 -10.55 7.77 -25.50
CA GLY A 426 -9.92 9.06 -25.74
C GLY A 426 -9.50 9.84 -24.49
N ARG A 427 -9.74 9.31 -23.29
CA ARG A 427 -9.37 9.97 -22.03
C ARG A 427 -7.92 9.70 -21.66
N TYR A 428 -7.35 10.63 -20.89
CA TYR A 428 -6.01 10.51 -20.34
C TYR A 428 -6.00 9.79 -18.98
N PRO A 429 -4.87 9.18 -18.56
CA PRO A 429 -4.80 8.44 -17.30
C PRO A 429 -5.28 9.22 -16.06
N HIS A 430 -5.04 10.52 -15.99
CA HIS A 430 -5.45 11.34 -14.86
C HIS A 430 -6.98 11.51 -14.71
N GLU A 431 -7.75 11.20 -15.75
CA GLU A 431 -9.22 11.23 -15.75
C GLU A 431 -9.87 9.92 -15.26
N PHE A 432 -9.04 8.92 -14.91
CA PHE A 432 -9.48 7.61 -14.42
C PHE A 432 -9.18 7.44 -12.93
N SER A 433 -10.02 6.68 -12.23
CA SER A 433 -9.74 6.24 -10.86
C SER A 433 -8.54 5.29 -10.80
N GLY A 434 -7.96 5.08 -9.59
CA GLY A 434 -6.86 4.14 -9.39
C GLY A 434 -7.16 2.73 -9.93
N GLY A 435 -8.32 2.18 -9.60
CA GLY A 435 -8.76 0.88 -10.10
C GLY A 435 -8.97 0.82 -11.62
N GLN A 436 -9.45 1.91 -12.23
CA GLN A 436 -9.58 2.00 -13.69
C GLN A 436 -8.20 2.08 -14.37
N ARG A 437 -7.25 2.81 -13.80
CA ARG A 437 -5.85 2.84 -14.30
C ARG A 437 -5.21 1.47 -14.23
N GLN A 438 -5.45 0.73 -13.14
CA GLN A 438 -4.98 -0.65 -13.02
C GLN A 438 -5.57 -1.55 -14.11
N ARG A 439 -6.85 -1.41 -14.42
CA ARG A 439 -7.49 -2.12 -15.54
C ARG A 439 -6.90 -1.72 -16.90
N ILE A 440 -6.50 -0.47 -17.11
CA ILE A 440 -5.78 -0.03 -18.31
C ILE A 440 -4.42 -0.72 -18.40
N ALA A 441 -3.66 -0.79 -17.30
CA ALA A 441 -2.37 -1.48 -17.26
C ALA A 441 -2.51 -2.99 -17.56
N ILE A 442 -3.55 -3.62 -17.02
CA ILE A 442 -3.90 -5.03 -17.33
C ILE A 442 -4.28 -5.16 -18.82
N ALA A 443 -5.14 -4.28 -19.35
CA ALA A 443 -5.56 -4.30 -20.75
C ALA A 443 -4.35 -4.18 -21.71
N ARG A 444 -3.40 -3.27 -21.40
CA ARG A 444 -2.14 -3.10 -22.15
C ARG A 444 -1.34 -4.41 -22.26
N ALA A 445 -1.23 -5.15 -21.16
CA ALA A 445 -0.55 -6.44 -21.16
C ALA A 445 -1.35 -7.52 -21.91
N MET A 446 -2.67 -7.55 -21.73
CA MET A 446 -3.55 -8.60 -22.20
C MET A 446 -3.91 -8.50 -23.69
N ILE A 447 -3.83 -7.32 -24.30
CA ILE A 447 -4.15 -7.13 -25.74
C ILE A 447 -3.24 -7.97 -26.65
N LEU A 448 -2.03 -8.29 -26.18
CA LEU A 448 -1.06 -9.13 -26.89
C LEU A 448 -1.33 -10.63 -26.77
N ARG A 449 -2.31 -11.05 -25.95
CA ARG A 449 -2.61 -12.46 -25.66
C ARG A 449 -1.37 -13.25 -25.20
N PRO A 450 -0.70 -12.82 -24.12
CA PRO A 450 0.54 -13.42 -23.65
C PRO A 450 0.33 -14.86 -23.14
N LYS A 451 1.45 -15.58 -22.92
CA LYS A 451 1.48 -16.90 -22.26
C LYS A 451 1.80 -16.77 -20.76
N LEU A 452 2.68 -15.83 -20.42
CA LEU A 452 3.03 -15.52 -19.04
C LEU A 452 2.80 -14.03 -18.77
N VAL A 453 2.14 -13.74 -17.66
CA VAL A 453 2.03 -12.38 -17.13
C VAL A 453 2.63 -12.33 -15.74
N VAL A 454 3.62 -11.46 -15.59
CA VAL A 454 4.12 -11.07 -14.28
C VAL A 454 3.22 -9.96 -13.76
N LEU A 455 2.70 -10.14 -12.56
CA LEU A 455 1.84 -9.20 -11.86
C LEU A 455 2.61 -8.75 -10.62
N ASP A 456 3.27 -7.59 -10.71
CA ASP A 456 4.10 -7.06 -9.62
C ASP A 456 3.25 -6.13 -8.75
N GLU A 457 2.80 -6.63 -7.62
CA GLU A 457 1.93 -5.96 -6.65
C GLU A 457 0.72 -5.22 -7.28
N PRO A 458 -0.07 -5.89 -8.13
CA PRO A 458 -1.09 -5.21 -8.94
C PRO A 458 -2.28 -4.67 -8.15
N THR A 459 -2.33 -4.90 -6.85
CA THR A 459 -3.43 -4.50 -5.96
C THR A 459 -3.00 -3.62 -4.80
N SER A 460 -1.70 -3.32 -4.63
CA SER A 460 -1.14 -2.65 -3.44
C SER A 460 -1.63 -1.21 -3.22
N ALA A 461 -1.97 -0.49 -4.29
CA ALA A 461 -2.45 0.89 -4.23
C ALA A 461 -3.99 1.02 -4.30
N LEU A 462 -4.71 -0.11 -4.14
CA LEU A 462 -6.16 -0.18 -4.32
C LEU A 462 -6.87 -0.43 -2.99
N ASP A 463 -8.05 0.14 -2.83
CA ASP A 463 -8.93 -0.22 -1.72
C ASP A 463 -9.44 -1.67 -1.83
N MET A 464 -9.88 -2.25 -0.70
CA MET A 464 -10.26 -3.66 -0.60
C MET A 464 -11.34 -4.06 -1.60
N THR A 465 -12.32 -3.19 -1.87
CA THR A 465 -13.41 -3.49 -2.79
C THR A 465 -12.90 -3.61 -4.23
N VAL A 466 -12.00 -2.71 -4.63
CA VAL A 466 -11.36 -2.76 -5.95
C VAL A 466 -10.37 -3.92 -6.04
N GLN A 467 -9.64 -4.25 -4.96
CA GLN A 467 -8.77 -5.44 -4.92
C GLN A 467 -9.52 -6.73 -5.28
N VAL A 468 -10.69 -6.95 -4.65
CA VAL A 468 -11.54 -8.12 -4.97
C VAL A 468 -11.91 -8.16 -6.44
N GLN A 469 -12.34 -7.02 -6.99
CA GLN A 469 -12.70 -6.94 -8.41
C GLN A 469 -11.52 -7.24 -9.36
N ILE A 470 -10.30 -6.82 -9.01
CA ILE A 470 -9.10 -7.13 -9.81
C ILE A 470 -8.74 -8.61 -9.68
N VAL A 471 -8.86 -9.21 -8.49
CA VAL A 471 -8.63 -10.64 -8.27
C VAL A 471 -9.59 -11.48 -9.13
N ASP A 472 -10.87 -11.15 -9.11
CA ASP A 472 -11.90 -11.85 -9.90
C ASP A 472 -11.66 -11.67 -11.41
N LEU A 473 -11.30 -10.46 -11.85
CA LEU A 473 -10.90 -10.20 -13.24
C LEU A 473 -9.71 -11.07 -13.67
N LEU A 474 -8.66 -11.15 -12.84
CA LEU A 474 -7.47 -11.96 -13.16
C LEU A 474 -7.81 -13.45 -13.25
N ARG A 475 -8.68 -13.96 -12.36
CA ARG A 475 -9.19 -15.36 -12.44
C ARG A 475 -9.96 -15.60 -13.72
N GLU A 476 -10.85 -14.68 -14.09
CA GLU A 476 -11.65 -14.79 -15.32
C GLU A 476 -10.76 -14.80 -16.57
N LEU A 477 -9.79 -13.88 -16.65
CA LEU A 477 -8.83 -13.85 -17.76
C LEU A 477 -7.97 -15.10 -17.82
N GLN A 478 -7.52 -15.62 -16.65
CA GLN A 478 -6.75 -16.87 -16.58
C GLN A 478 -7.55 -18.06 -17.10
N ARG A 479 -8.79 -18.20 -16.64
CA ARG A 479 -9.70 -19.27 -17.10
C ARG A 479 -9.97 -19.19 -18.60
N LYS A 480 -10.21 -17.99 -19.11
CA LYS A 480 -10.55 -17.75 -20.52
C LYS A 480 -9.39 -18.05 -21.47
N TRP A 481 -8.14 -17.75 -21.06
CA TRP A 481 -6.99 -17.80 -21.96
C TRP A 481 -5.89 -18.79 -21.54
N GLY A 482 -6.06 -19.50 -20.43
CA GLY A 482 -5.07 -20.44 -19.92
C GLY A 482 -3.76 -19.75 -19.51
N LEU A 483 -3.83 -18.52 -19.00
CA LEU A 483 -2.66 -17.72 -18.66
C LEU A 483 -1.86 -18.31 -17.51
N ALA A 484 -0.54 -18.31 -17.63
CA ALA A 484 0.36 -18.51 -16.51
C ALA A 484 0.60 -17.16 -15.80
N TYR A 485 0.51 -17.15 -14.47
CA TYR A 485 0.80 -15.94 -13.67
C TYR A 485 1.99 -16.16 -12.76
N LEU A 486 2.90 -15.17 -12.73
CA LEU A 486 3.82 -14.95 -11.63
C LEU A 486 3.28 -13.75 -10.83
N PHE A 487 2.68 -14.04 -9.68
CA PHE A 487 1.94 -13.05 -8.89
C PHE A 487 2.75 -12.65 -7.65
N ILE A 488 3.25 -11.42 -7.64
CA ILE A 488 3.99 -10.86 -6.52
C ILE A 488 3.03 -10.02 -5.68
N SER A 489 2.98 -10.26 -4.39
CA SER A 489 2.21 -9.44 -3.46
C SER A 489 2.77 -9.56 -2.04
N HIS A 490 2.58 -8.51 -1.26
CA HIS A 490 2.74 -8.53 0.19
C HIS A 490 1.42 -8.85 0.91
N ASP A 491 0.25 -8.76 0.25
CA ASP A 491 -1.03 -9.18 0.81
C ASP A 491 -1.25 -10.69 0.63
N LEU A 492 -1.02 -11.42 1.72
CA LEU A 492 -1.14 -12.88 1.74
C LEU A 492 -2.58 -13.36 1.54
N ARG A 493 -3.60 -12.56 1.82
CA ARG A 493 -5.01 -12.87 1.57
C ARG A 493 -5.28 -12.97 0.07
N VAL A 494 -4.74 -12.01 -0.69
CA VAL A 494 -4.82 -12.02 -2.16
C VAL A 494 -4.08 -13.21 -2.75
N VAL A 495 -2.86 -13.49 -2.25
CA VAL A 495 -2.06 -14.63 -2.72
C VAL A 495 -2.78 -15.94 -2.43
N ARG A 496 -3.34 -16.14 -1.23
CA ARG A 496 -4.13 -17.33 -0.86
C ARG A 496 -5.32 -17.55 -1.79
N ALA A 497 -5.92 -16.46 -2.27
CA ALA A 497 -7.07 -16.51 -3.16
C ALA A 497 -6.71 -16.86 -4.61
N LEU A 498 -5.49 -16.54 -5.09
CA LEU A 498 -5.09 -16.67 -6.49
C LEU A 498 -4.05 -17.75 -6.76
N ALA A 499 -3.17 -18.05 -5.80
CA ALA A 499 -1.99 -18.85 -6.04
C ALA A 499 -2.25 -20.36 -5.87
N HIS A 500 -1.73 -21.15 -6.79
CA HIS A 500 -1.68 -22.62 -6.70
C HIS A 500 -0.44 -23.08 -5.93
N LYS A 501 0.68 -22.39 -6.14
CA LYS A 501 1.96 -22.57 -5.45
C LYS A 501 2.44 -21.24 -4.91
N VAL A 502 3.24 -21.29 -3.88
CA VAL A 502 3.84 -20.10 -3.26
C VAL A 502 5.34 -20.29 -3.07
N ILE A 503 6.08 -19.23 -3.32
CA ILE A 503 7.49 -19.07 -2.96
C ILE A 503 7.58 -17.94 -1.95
N VAL A 504 8.22 -18.22 -0.82
CA VAL A 504 8.52 -17.23 0.24
C VAL A 504 9.97 -16.82 0.12
N MET A 505 10.22 -15.53 -0.08
CA MET A 505 11.57 -14.95 -0.24
C MET A 505 11.96 -14.09 0.95
N LYS A 506 13.21 -14.23 1.40
CA LYS A 506 13.84 -13.39 2.41
C LYS A 506 15.30 -13.13 2.04
N ASP A 507 15.72 -11.87 2.05
CA ASP A 507 17.12 -11.44 1.81
C ASP A 507 17.76 -12.04 0.54
N GLY A 508 16.98 -12.25 -0.52
CA GLY A 508 17.39 -12.84 -1.78
C GLY A 508 17.32 -14.36 -1.85
N ASP A 509 16.98 -15.03 -0.76
CA ASP A 509 16.86 -16.49 -0.68
C ASP A 509 15.40 -16.95 -0.73
N VAL A 510 15.16 -18.11 -1.33
CA VAL A 510 13.90 -18.84 -1.23
C VAL A 510 13.93 -19.65 0.07
N VAL A 511 13.18 -19.20 1.09
CA VAL A 511 13.18 -19.84 2.41
C VAL A 511 12.14 -20.95 2.56
N GLU A 512 11.09 -20.89 1.73
CA GLU A 512 10.06 -21.93 1.65
C GLU A 512 9.35 -21.88 0.30
N GLN A 513 8.96 -23.04 -0.23
CA GLN A 513 8.15 -23.13 -1.44
C GLN A 513 7.31 -24.41 -1.47
N GLY A 514 6.12 -24.33 -2.08
CA GLY A 514 5.26 -25.50 -2.17
C GLY A 514 3.85 -25.16 -2.66
N PRO A 515 2.94 -26.14 -2.64
CA PRO A 515 1.52 -25.89 -2.85
C PRO A 515 1.01 -24.84 -1.85
N ALA A 516 0.16 -23.92 -2.31
CA ALA A 516 -0.33 -22.83 -1.48
C ALA A 516 -0.99 -23.33 -0.18
N ASP A 517 -1.83 -24.36 -0.27
CA ASP A 517 -2.50 -24.93 0.91
C ASP A 517 -1.48 -25.48 1.94
N ALA A 518 -0.35 -26.03 1.50
CA ALA A 518 0.69 -26.54 2.41
C ALA A 518 1.43 -25.41 3.09
N VAL A 519 1.89 -24.39 2.31
CA VAL A 519 2.64 -23.25 2.86
C VAL A 519 1.78 -22.42 3.80
N PHE A 520 0.50 -22.19 3.47
CA PHE A 520 -0.42 -21.44 4.33
C PHE A 520 -0.94 -22.24 5.54
N GLY A 521 -1.13 -23.56 5.40
CA GLY A 521 -1.72 -24.41 6.43
C GLY A 521 -0.71 -24.99 7.44
N ALA A 522 0.53 -25.26 6.97
CA ALA A 522 1.57 -25.90 7.76
C ALA A 522 2.96 -25.38 7.39
N PRO A 523 3.25 -24.06 7.61
CA PRO A 523 4.52 -23.45 7.26
C PRO A 523 5.66 -24.11 8.04
N GLN A 524 6.77 -24.41 7.33
CA GLN A 524 7.94 -25.08 7.91
C GLN A 524 9.01 -24.10 8.37
N SER A 525 9.13 -22.96 7.69
CA SER A 525 10.11 -21.92 8.02
C SER A 525 9.58 -21.01 9.14
N ASP A 526 10.41 -20.73 10.15
CA ASP A 526 10.10 -19.74 11.21
C ASP A 526 9.72 -18.38 10.64
N TYR A 527 10.37 -17.98 9.53
CA TYR A 527 10.06 -16.74 8.84
C TYR A 527 8.66 -16.76 8.22
N THR A 528 8.29 -17.87 7.56
CA THR A 528 6.95 -18.04 6.99
C THR A 528 5.89 -18.03 8.08
N GLN A 529 6.15 -18.69 9.21
CA GLN A 529 5.23 -18.68 10.37
C GLN A 529 5.02 -17.26 10.90
N ALA A 530 6.10 -16.49 11.08
CA ALA A 530 6.03 -15.09 11.53
C ALA A 530 5.27 -14.21 10.52
N LEU A 531 5.51 -14.39 9.22
CA LEU A 531 4.85 -13.65 8.14
C LEU A 531 3.34 -13.93 8.11
N LEU A 532 2.93 -15.19 8.25
CA LEU A 532 1.52 -15.61 8.30
C LEU A 532 0.83 -15.13 9.58
N ALA A 533 1.50 -15.24 10.74
CA ALA A 533 0.97 -14.73 12.01
C ALA A 533 0.74 -13.20 11.96
N ALA A 534 1.62 -12.45 11.32
CA ALA A 534 1.45 -11.01 11.11
C ALA A 534 0.26 -10.67 10.20
N ALA A 535 0.01 -11.48 9.16
CA ALA A 535 -1.06 -11.25 8.18
C ALA A 535 -2.46 -11.67 8.67
N PHE A 536 -2.54 -12.82 9.36
CA PHE A 536 -3.83 -13.45 9.73
C PHE A 536 -4.13 -13.41 11.23
N GLY A 537 -3.16 -13.02 12.08
CA GLY A 537 -3.25 -13.07 13.53
C GLY A 537 -2.87 -14.44 14.10
N ALA A 538 -2.45 -14.50 15.37
CA ALA A 538 -1.92 -15.70 16.04
C ALA A 538 -2.93 -16.86 16.26
N GLY A 539 -4.15 -16.77 15.71
CA GLY A 539 -5.23 -17.74 15.89
C GLY A 539 -5.79 -18.38 14.63
N ALA A 540 -5.24 -18.10 13.44
CA ALA A 540 -5.84 -18.50 12.16
C ALA A 540 -5.22 -19.78 11.55
N HIS A 541 -4.76 -20.72 12.36
CA HIS A 541 -4.38 -22.04 11.89
C HIS A 541 -5.60 -22.97 11.97
N GLY A 542 -6.41 -23.02 10.89
CA GLY A 542 -7.52 -23.97 10.76
C GLY A 542 -8.86 -23.34 10.42
N GLY A 543 -9.13 -23.14 9.14
CA GLY A 543 -10.45 -22.82 8.60
C GLY A 543 -10.43 -23.00 7.07
#